data_0cf187383bd79ee27ca1cdf8dbb9e425
#
_entry.id   0cf187383bd79ee27ca1cdf8dbb9e425
#
_cell.length_a   1.000
_cell.length_b   1.000
_cell.length_c   1.000
_cell.angle_alpha   90.00
_cell.angle_beta   90.00
_cell.angle_gamma   90.00
#
_symmetry.space_group_name_H-M   'P 1'
#
loop_
_entity.id
_entity.type
_entity.pdbx_description
1 polymer ?
#
loop_
_entity_poly.entity_id
_entity_poly.type
_entity_poly.pdbx_seq_one_letter_code
_entity_poly.pdbx_strand_id
1 'polypeptide(L)'
;AVETAAQEALRAMTVTNKTTAEEILQTVQNLITNKKIQATWLEPSDFQKKSATDGTEPGQNGSITGTIVLSYTSEDASTKIETIEINLPIAAKYAITFTSGRKDSQGEAPTLENAAAGTVITLPENTFKVYGMNFKGWSDGTNTYASGAGYTMPERNVAFEAVWVQDQWDGITAVEPTKDEHGYYQISTGAELAYFRDTKISNWKAKLMCDIDMGGHEFTSIPNAGAEFDGCGHMIRGLNAVGEVYVGLFRAISSNCEIKNLTIENAVVKASRDGARVGILVGDVYGSLTVENCYVSGTIETADGTNKIESAGGLIGNVRGKYNYSVNIKSCYADAEIKGTASSGFAGGLVGWTGGSTTIDN
;
A
#
# COMPACT_ATOMS: atom_id res chain seq x y z
N ALA A 1 33.71 17.48 46.31
CA ALA A 1 32.31 17.00 46.23
C ALA A 1 31.53 17.68 45.08
N VAL A 2 31.63 19.01 44.95
CA VAL A 2 30.91 19.76 43.87
C VAL A 2 31.50 19.41 42.50
N GLU A 3 32.83 19.34 42.39
CA GLU A 3 33.51 18.98 41.14
C GLU A 3 33.08 17.62 40.65
N THR A 4 33.07 16.58 41.50
CA THR A 4 32.65 15.23 41.14
C THR A 4 31.20 15.20 40.66
N ALA A 5 30.29 15.84 41.39
CA ALA A 5 28.88 15.92 41.03
C ALA A 5 28.68 16.69 39.73
N ALA A 6 29.43 17.74 39.45
CA ALA A 6 29.39 18.51 38.21
C ALA A 6 29.86 17.69 37.04
N GLN A 7 30.96 16.94 37.19
CA GLN A 7 31.47 16.05 36.15
C GLN A 7 30.47 14.91 35.80
N GLU A 8 29.80 14.32 36.81
CA GLU A 8 28.76 13.32 36.62
C GLU A 8 27.55 13.90 35.89
N ALA A 9 27.07 15.08 36.28
CA ALA A 9 25.93 15.73 35.62
C ALA A 9 26.26 16.10 34.16
N LEU A 10 27.44 16.61 33.90
CA LEU A 10 27.89 16.94 32.55
C LEU A 10 28.02 15.70 31.68
N ARG A 11 28.48 14.56 32.21
CA ARG A 11 28.51 13.28 31.48
C ARG A 11 27.12 12.76 31.17
N ALA A 12 26.14 13.02 32.02
CA ALA A 12 24.73 12.63 31.80
C ALA A 12 23.98 13.60 30.87
N MET A 13 24.57 14.74 30.55
CA MET A 13 23.93 15.75 29.68
C MET A 13 23.93 15.30 28.23
N THR A 14 22.76 15.40 27.57
CA THR A 14 22.68 15.22 26.12
C THR A 14 23.23 16.44 25.40
N VAL A 15 24.41 16.30 24.80
CA VAL A 15 25.13 17.39 24.13
C VAL A 15 24.94 17.30 22.64
N THR A 16 24.56 18.43 22.00
CA THR A 16 24.26 18.54 20.57
C THR A 16 24.95 19.75 19.96
N ASN A 17 24.91 19.87 18.65
CA ASN A 17 25.36 21.09 17.94
C ASN A 17 24.64 22.37 18.43
N LYS A 18 23.48 22.26 19.07
CA LYS A 18 22.70 23.39 19.58
C LYS A 18 23.07 23.75 21.02
N THR A 19 23.78 22.88 21.73
CA THR A 19 24.16 23.14 23.16
C THR A 19 25.02 24.40 23.26
N THR A 20 24.65 25.27 24.19
CA THR A 20 25.26 26.59 24.41
C THR A 20 26.19 26.59 25.63
N ALA A 21 27.05 27.60 25.71
CA ALA A 21 27.91 27.85 26.87
C ALA A 21 27.10 28.07 28.15
N GLU A 22 25.95 28.75 28.03
CA GLU A 22 25.08 29.08 29.15
C GLU A 22 24.39 27.82 29.70
N GLU A 23 23.90 26.89 28.84
CA GLU A 23 23.29 25.63 29.26
C GLU A 23 24.26 24.77 30.08
N ILE A 24 25.54 24.75 29.71
CA ILE A 24 26.57 24.02 30.43
C ILE A 24 26.83 24.66 31.79
N LEU A 25 27.01 25.98 31.82
CA LEU A 25 27.19 26.71 33.09
C LEU A 25 25.98 26.52 34.00
N GLN A 26 24.78 26.61 33.50
CA GLN A 26 23.55 26.41 34.24
C GLN A 26 23.44 25.00 34.87
N THR A 27 23.88 23.99 34.09
CA THR A 27 23.92 22.59 34.55
C THR A 27 24.83 22.47 35.77
N VAL A 28 26.03 23.09 35.74
CA VAL A 28 26.95 23.12 36.88
C VAL A 28 26.41 23.96 38.03
N GLN A 29 25.87 25.15 37.73
CA GLN A 29 25.34 26.07 38.75
C GLN A 29 24.16 25.46 39.54
N ASN A 30 23.31 24.68 38.91
CA ASN A 30 22.16 24.01 39.54
C ASN A 30 22.58 22.98 40.61
N LEU A 31 23.80 22.46 40.54
CA LEU A 31 24.34 21.53 41.56
C LEU A 31 24.94 22.25 42.77
N ILE A 32 25.14 23.54 42.67
CA ILE A 32 25.77 24.34 43.75
C ILE A 32 24.69 24.82 44.72
N THR A 33 24.62 24.19 45.88
CA THR A 33 23.66 24.54 46.93
C THR A 33 24.05 25.81 47.67
N ASN A 34 25.34 26.13 47.73
CA ASN A 34 25.83 27.35 48.39
C ASN A 34 25.79 28.51 47.38
N LYS A 35 24.84 29.45 47.60
CA LYS A 35 24.64 30.62 46.70
C LYS A 35 25.81 31.59 46.65
N LYS A 36 26.84 31.42 47.50
CA LYS A 36 28.10 32.21 47.49
C LYS A 36 29.10 31.66 46.46
N ILE A 37 28.88 30.45 45.90
CA ILE A 37 29.72 29.87 44.88
C ILE A 37 29.10 30.13 43.49
N GLN A 38 29.91 30.64 42.56
CA GLN A 38 29.50 30.90 41.18
C GLN A 38 30.34 30.10 40.22
N ALA A 39 29.69 29.57 39.17
CA ALA A 39 30.34 28.91 38.03
C ALA A 39 30.48 29.89 36.87
N THR A 40 31.68 30.06 36.36
CA THR A 40 31.96 30.88 35.18
C THR A 40 32.98 30.16 34.27
N TRP A 41 33.02 30.48 33.01
CA TRP A 41 34.16 30.08 32.17
C TRP A 41 35.41 30.81 32.67
N LEU A 42 36.58 30.15 32.60
CA LEU A 42 37.86 30.75 33.03
C LEU A 42 38.10 32.03 32.24
N GLU A 43 37.91 31.97 30.90
CA GLU A 43 37.82 33.13 30.01
C GLU A 43 36.61 32.95 29.10
N PRO A 44 35.96 33.99 28.58
CA PRO A 44 34.86 33.87 27.64
C PRO A 44 35.23 33.08 26.36
N SER A 45 36.53 33.08 25.97
CA SER A 45 37.05 32.34 24.86
C SER A 45 37.35 30.88 25.14
N ASP A 46 37.28 30.41 26.37
CA ASP A 46 37.56 29.03 26.76
C ASP A 46 36.48 28.05 26.28
N PHE A 47 35.24 28.53 26.09
CA PHE A 47 34.21 27.72 25.49
C PHE A 47 34.54 27.49 23.99
N GLN A 48 34.99 26.30 23.68
CA GLN A 48 35.28 25.87 22.32
C GLN A 48 34.28 24.80 21.86
N LYS A 49 33.65 25.01 20.72
CA LYS A 49 32.73 24.04 20.14
C LYS A 49 33.13 23.66 18.70
N LYS A 50 33.40 22.38 18.51
CA LYS A 50 33.51 21.75 17.18
C LYS A 50 32.21 21.02 16.92
N SER A 51 31.45 21.43 15.89
CA SER A 51 30.19 20.79 15.52
C SER A 51 30.42 19.39 14.98
N ALA A 52 29.52 18.47 15.31
CA ALA A 52 29.42 17.19 14.66
C ALA A 52 28.72 17.33 13.29
N THR A 53 28.95 16.38 12.40
CA THR A 53 28.23 16.31 11.12
C THR A 53 26.78 15.87 11.34
N ASP A 54 25.89 16.34 10.45
CA ASP A 54 24.47 16.04 10.49
C ASP A 54 24.01 15.63 9.07
N GLY A 55 23.69 14.36 8.90
CA GLY A 55 23.19 13.79 7.63
C GLY A 55 24.25 13.57 6.54
N THR A 56 25.55 13.75 6.84
CA THR A 56 26.63 13.54 5.88
C THR A 56 27.48 12.32 6.21
N GLU A 57 28.12 11.74 5.19
CA GLU A 57 29.08 10.64 5.34
C GLU A 57 30.45 11.02 4.76
N PRO A 58 31.57 10.60 5.41
CA PRO A 58 31.59 9.95 6.71
C PRO A 58 31.17 10.90 7.85
N GLY A 59 30.47 10.35 8.87
CA GLY A 59 30.12 11.10 10.06
C GLY A 59 31.35 11.51 10.87
N GLN A 60 31.37 12.74 11.36
CA GLN A 60 32.44 13.24 12.24
C GLN A 60 31.83 13.76 13.53
N ASN A 61 32.29 13.19 14.65
CA ASN A 61 31.93 13.68 15.98
C ASN A 61 32.50 15.08 16.22
N GLY A 62 31.71 15.90 16.88
CA GLY A 62 32.13 17.18 17.42
C GLY A 62 32.52 17.07 18.88
N SER A 63 32.82 18.19 19.49
CA SER A 63 33.11 18.30 20.91
C SER A 63 32.85 19.70 21.44
N ILE A 64 32.57 19.78 22.73
CA ILE A 64 32.64 21.02 23.51
C ILE A 64 33.77 20.85 24.54
N THR A 65 34.72 21.79 24.54
CA THR A 65 35.85 21.80 25.44
C THR A 65 35.97 23.17 26.12
N GLY A 66 36.63 23.23 27.29
CA GLY A 66 36.88 24.44 28.02
C GLY A 66 37.09 24.18 29.49
N THR A 67 37.25 25.26 30.25
CA THR A 67 37.48 25.21 31.71
C THR A 67 36.45 26.07 32.42
N ILE A 68 35.69 25.48 33.34
CA ILE A 68 34.78 26.20 34.25
C ILE A 68 35.50 26.41 35.57
N VAL A 69 35.43 27.63 36.09
CA VAL A 69 35.93 28.02 37.41
C VAL A 69 34.78 28.15 38.40
N LEU A 70 34.92 27.51 39.54
CA LEU A 70 34.07 27.70 40.71
C LEU A 70 34.75 28.68 41.67
N SER A 71 34.22 29.89 41.77
CA SER A 71 34.75 30.92 42.68
C SER A 71 33.88 31.04 43.93
N TYR A 72 34.53 31.12 45.08
CA TYR A 72 33.90 31.35 46.38
C TYR A 72 34.67 32.43 47.13
N THR A 73 33.96 33.45 47.59
CA THR A 73 34.51 34.49 48.42
C THR A 73 34.14 34.21 49.84
N SER A 74 35.12 33.91 50.68
CA SER A 74 34.94 33.72 52.11
C SER A 74 34.79 35.09 52.89
N GLU A 75 34.37 35.05 54.14
CA GLU A 75 34.15 36.26 54.93
C GLU A 75 35.45 37.05 55.16
N ASP A 76 36.61 36.40 55.09
CA ASP A 76 37.93 36.98 55.20
C ASP A 76 38.49 37.46 53.80
N ALA A 77 37.63 37.57 52.82
CA ALA A 77 37.96 37.97 51.42
C ALA A 77 38.91 37.03 50.68
N SER A 78 39.20 35.83 51.19
CA SER A 78 39.93 34.82 50.45
C SER A 78 39.03 34.18 49.41
N THR A 79 39.48 34.15 48.11
CA THR A 79 38.78 33.47 47.03
C THR A 79 39.39 32.10 46.84
N LYS A 80 38.59 31.05 47.02
CA LYS A 80 39.01 29.69 46.69
C LYS A 80 38.51 29.37 45.27
N ILE A 81 39.41 28.96 44.40
CA ILE A 81 39.11 28.63 43.01
C ILE A 81 39.30 27.11 42.81
N GLU A 82 38.28 26.43 42.32
CA GLU A 82 38.33 25.08 41.79
C GLU A 82 38.03 25.11 40.30
N THR A 83 38.67 24.31 39.50
CA THR A 83 38.49 24.23 38.04
C THR A 83 37.87 22.90 37.65
N ILE A 84 37.02 22.94 36.64
CA ILE A 84 36.40 21.75 36.03
C ILE A 84 36.73 21.79 34.55
N GLU A 85 37.54 20.82 34.12
CA GLU A 85 37.81 20.63 32.72
C GLU A 85 36.61 20.04 32.01
N ILE A 86 36.23 20.60 30.86
CA ILE A 86 35.10 20.22 30.04
C ILE A 86 35.60 19.56 28.80
N ASN A 87 35.13 18.33 28.56
CA ASN A 87 35.35 17.61 27.30
C ASN A 87 34.11 16.73 27.00
N LEU A 88 33.12 17.29 26.32
CA LEU A 88 31.84 16.68 26.04
C LEU A 88 31.75 16.34 24.55
N PRO A 89 31.63 15.07 24.18
CA PRO A 89 31.49 14.67 22.79
C PRO A 89 30.11 15.06 22.24
N ILE A 90 30.05 15.47 20.99
CA ILE A 90 28.83 15.64 20.21
C ILE A 90 28.81 14.53 19.16
N ALA A 91 27.84 13.63 19.26
CA ALA A 91 27.74 12.54 18.30
C ALA A 91 27.33 13.05 16.91
N ALA A 92 27.97 12.51 15.88
CA ALA A 92 27.52 12.68 14.49
C ALA A 92 26.13 12.08 14.31
N LYS A 93 25.31 12.71 13.49
CA LYS A 93 24.00 12.22 13.11
C LYS A 93 23.99 11.80 11.64
N TYR A 94 23.23 10.77 11.35
CA TYR A 94 23.10 10.17 10.06
C TYR A 94 21.67 10.35 9.52
N ALA A 95 21.57 10.57 8.22
CA ALA A 95 20.29 10.80 7.55
C ALA A 95 19.47 9.51 7.47
N ILE A 96 18.15 9.70 7.53
CA ILE A 96 17.15 8.65 7.39
C ILE A 96 16.22 9.09 6.28
N THR A 97 16.11 8.28 5.23
CA THR A 97 15.26 8.57 4.08
C THR A 97 14.32 7.42 3.79
N PHE A 98 13.18 7.73 3.20
CA PHE A 98 12.15 6.76 2.83
C PHE A 98 11.77 6.93 1.37
N THR A 99 11.59 5.83 0.66
CA THR A 99 11.11 5.80 -0.71
C THR A 99 10.02 4.77 -0.88
N SER A 100 9.15 4.98 -1.85
CA SER A 100 8.14 3.98 -2.18
C SER A 100 8.69 2.79 -2.96
N GLY A 101 9.89 2.90 -3.55
CA GLY A 101 10.44 1.92 -4.48
C GLY A 101 9.67 1.81 -5.82
N ARG A 102 8.63 2.61 -6.03
CA ARG A 102 7.74 2.50 -7.19
C ARG A 102 7.45 3.87 -7.82
N LYS A 103 7.35 3.87 -9.16
CA LYS A 103 7.05 5.09 -9.94
C LYS A 103 5.55 5.43 -9.95
N ASP A 104 4.69 4.45 -9.73
CA ASP A 104 3.23 4.55 -9.72
C ASP A 104 2.67 4.85 -8.32
N SER A 105 3.53 5.08 -7.33
CA SER A 105 3.10 5.46 -5.99
C SER A 105 2.61 6.90 -5.92
N GLN A 106 1.63 7.11 -5.06
CA GLN A 106 1.10 8.42 -4.66
C GLN A 106 1.46 8.69 -3.20
N GLY A 107 1.38 9.96 -2.79
CA GLY A 107 1.74 10.39 -1.44
C GLY A 107 3.19 10.86 -1.34
N GLU A 108 3.53 11.40 -0.18
CA GLU A 108 4.85 11.94 0.11
C GLU A 108 5.62 11.01 1.06
N ALA A 109 6.95 11.04 0.98
CA ALA A 109 7.79 10.26 1.87
C ALA A 109 7.62 10.71 3.34
N PRO A 110 7.46 9.79 4.29
CA PRO A 110 7.53 10.15 5.69
C PRO A 110 8.93 10.66 6.03
N THR A 111 9.03 11.50 7.06
CA THR A 111 10.28 12.12 7.48
C THR A 111 10.61 11.77 8.91
N LEU A 112 11.88 11.55 9.20
CA LEU A 112 12.44 11.47 10.54
C LEU A 112 13.63 12.41 10.66
N GLU A 113 13.87 12.90 11.88
CA GLU A 113 15.10 13.64 12.15
C GLU A 113 16.32 12.71 12.09
N ASN A 114 17.45 13.26 11.65
CA ASN A 114 18.72 12.54 11.67
C ASN A 114 19.08 12.08 13.09
N ALA A 115 19.63 10.89 13.22
CA ALA A 115 19.92 10.28 14.50
C ALA A 115 21.38 9.82 14.62
N ALA A 116 21.91 9.82 15.83
CA ALA A 116 23.26 9.32 16.08
C ALA A 116 23.29 7.78 16.02
N ALA A 117 24.45 7.22 15.70
CA ALA A 117 24.66 5.79 15.77
C ALA A 117 24.34 5.23 17.17
N GLY A 118 23.75 4.03 17.21
CA GLY A 118 23.29 3.40 18.44
C GLY A 118 21.93 3.89 18.95
N THR A 119 21.39 5.00 18.43
CA THR A 119 20.04 5.46 18.78
C THR A 119 18.99 4.51 18.20
N VAL A 120 18.00 4.14 19.00
CA VAL A 120 16.83 3.42 18.52
C VAL A 120 15.79 4.44 18.05
N ILE A 121 15.48 4.41 16.75
CA ILE A 121 14.40 5.19 16.13
C ILE A 121 13.15 4.33 15.99
N THR A 122 11.98 4.93 15.93
CA THR A 122 10.73 4.24 15.59
C THR A 122 10.42 4.50 14.11
N LEU A 123 10.27 3.43 13.34
CA LEU A 123 9.95 3.55 11.92
C LEU A 123 8.52 4.10 11.74
N PRO A 124 8.31 5.06 10.83
CA PRO A 124 7.04 5.74 10.68
C PRO A 124 5.98 4.85 10.03
N GLU A 125 4.71 5.27 10.14
CA GLU A 125 3.64 4.74 9.31
C GLU A 125 3.91 5.05 7.84
N ASN A 126 3.41 4.17 6.97
CA ASN A 126 3.51 4.37 5.53
C ASN A 126 2.51 5.45 5.07
N THR A 127 3.00 6.42 4.34
CA THR A 127 2.21 7.52 3.73
C THR A 127 2.05 7.38 2.22
N PHE A 128 2.73 6.41 1.61
CA PHE A 128 2.56 6.10 0.19
C PHE A 128 1.32 5.25 -0.06
N LYS A 129 0.74 5.39 -1.22
CA LYS A 129 -0.34 4.55 -1.74
C LYS A 129 0.04 4.00 -3.11
N VAL A 130 -0.12 2.69 -3.28
CA VAL A 130 0.00 2.00 -4.57
C VAL A 130 -1.28 1.21 -4.80
N TYR A 131 -1.94 1.44 -5.94
CA TYR A 131 -3.18 0.75 -6.24
C TYR A 131 -2.97 -0.78 -6.32
N GLY A 132 -3.88 -1.54 -5.73
CA GLY A 132 -3.82 -3.00 -5.71
C GLY A 132 -2.67 -3.61 -4.91
N MET A 133 -2.00 -2.82 -4.08
CA MET A 133 -0.87 -3.28 -3.27
C MET A 133 -1.05 -2.88 -1.81
N ASN A 134 -0.72 -3.80 -0.92
CA ASN A 134 -0.65 -3.56 0.52
C ASN A 134 0.79 -3.33 0.96
N PHE A 135 1.00 -2.33 1.80
CA PHE A 135 2.30 -2.10 2.40
C PHE A 135 2.63 -3.21 3.41
N LYS A 136 3.78 -3.86 3.22
CA LYS A 136 4.27 -4.92 4.10
C LYS A 136 5.22 -4.41 5.17
N GLY A 137 6.00 -3.38 4.88
CA GLY A 137 7.02 -2.86 5.78
C GLY A 137 8.10 -2.07 5.05
N TRP A 138 9.07 -1.58 5.83
CA TRP A 138 10.23 -0.84 5.38
C TRP A 138 11.44 -1.74 5.24
N SER A 139 12.10 -1.76 4.10
CA SER A 139 13.34 -2.51 3.87
C SER A 139 14.56 -1.60 3.93
N ASP A 140 15.60 -2.02 4.68
CA ASP A 140 16.92 -1.38 4.68
C ASP A 140 17.88 -1.98 3.62
N GLY A 141 17.34 -2.79 2.72
CA GLY A 141 18.08 -3.56 1.72
C GLY A 141 18.49 -4.96 2.19
N THR A 142 18.38 -5.27 3.47
CA THR A 142 18.70 -6.58 4.05
C THR A 142 17.48 -7.20 4.75
N ASN A 143 16.80 -6.42 5.56
CA ASN A 143 15.64 -6.85 6.34
C ASN A 143 14.43 -5.99 6.05
N THR A 144 13.25 -6.52 6.40
CA THR A 144 11.98 -5.77 6.34
C THR A 144 11.43 -5.60 7.75
N TYR A 145 11.05 -4.38 8.09
CA TYR A 145 10.55 -3.96 9.39
C TYR A 145 9.13 -3.42 9.26
N ALA A 146 8.26 -3.75 10.20
CA ALA A 146 6.92 -3.17 10.24
C ALA A 146 6.94 -1.68 10.62
N SER A 147 5.87 -0.93 10.29
CA SER A 147 5.63 0.38 10.90
C SER A 147 5.62 0.27 12.42
N GLY A 148 6.14 1.29 13.11
CA GLY A 148 6.28 1.29 14.56
C GLY A 148 7.43 0.45 15.12
N ALA A 149 8.13 -0.32 14.29
CA ALA A 149 9.29 -1.10 14.73
C ALA A 149 10.46 -0.20 15.15
N GLY A 150 11.17 -0.61 16.21
CA GLY A 150 12.44 0.01 16.61
C GLY A 150 13.56 -0.39 15.65
N TYR A 151 14.35 0.59 15.22
CA TYR A 151 15.54 0.37 14.40
C TYR A 151 16.75 1.04 15.01
N THR A 152 17.82 0.29 15.24
CA THR A 152 19.07 0.85 15.80
C THR A 152 19.90 1.44 14.67
N MET A 153 20.18 2.74 14.76
CA MET A 153 20.95 3.47 13.75
C MET A 153 22.39 2.98 13.66
N PRO A 154 22.88 2.60 12.48
CA PRO A 154 24.29 2.33 12.25
C PRO A 154 25.11 3.63 12.10
N GLU A 155 26.44 3.50 11.99
CA GLU A 155 27.35 4.62 11.69
C GLU A 155 27.34 5.01 10.20
N ARG A 156 26.15 5.14 9.60
CA ARG A 156 25.93 5.53 8.20
C ARG A 156 24.53 6.05 7.98
N ASN A 157 24.32 6.76 6.89
CA ASN A 157 22.97 7.10 6.42
C ASN A 157 22.18 5.83 6.10
N VAL A 158 20.86 5.85 6.30
CA VAL A 158 19.98 4.74 6.01
C VAL A 158 18.88 5.19 5.06
N ALA A 159 18.69 4.40 4.02
CA ALA A 159 17.56 4.56 3.11
C ALA A 159 16.64 3.35 3.28
N PHE A 160 15.38 3.62 3.57
CA PHE A 160 14.32 2.62 3.63
C PHE A 160 13.49 2.66 2.35
N GLU A 161 13.22 1.49 1.81
CA GLU A 161 12.30 1.31 0.68
C GLU A 161 11.05 0.56 1.15
N ALA A 162 9.87 1.04 0.72
CA ALA A 162 8.62 0.37 1.03
C ALA A 162 8.54 -0.98 0.31
N VAL A 163 8.20 -2.02 1.04
CA VAL A 163 7.93 -3.36 0.51
C VAL A 163 6.44 -3.53 0.33
N TRP A 164 6.03 -3.97 -0.85
CA TRP A 164 4.65 -4.13 -1.25
C TRP A 164 4.30 -5.58 -1.50
N VAL A 165 3.07 -5.96 -1.18
CA VAL A 165 2.46 -7.25 -1.55
C VAL A 165 1.18 -6.98 -2.33
N GLN A 166 0.86 -7.84 -3.31
CA GLN A 166 -0.40 -7.74 -4.02
C GLN A 166 -1.57 -7.79 -3.03
N ASP A 167 -2.50 -6.86 -3.18
CA ASP A 167 -3.78 -6.96 -2.49
C ASP A 167 -4.56 -8.14 -3.06
N GLN A 168 -4.96 -9.08 -2.20
CA GLN A 168 -5.72 -10.25 -2.57
C GLN A 168 -7.05 -10.21 -1.83
N TRP A 169 -8.15 -10.40 -2.56
CA TRP A 169 -9.47 -10.40 -1.95
C TRP A 169 -9.61 -11.55 -0.94
N ASP A 170 -10.24 -11.26 0.18
CA ASP A 170 -10.42 -12.19 1.30
C ASP A 170 -11.64 -13.12 1.16
N GLY A 171 -12.41 -13.02 0.06
CA GLY A 171 -13.61 -13.78 -0.21
C GLY A 171 -14.88 -13.22 0.43
N ILE A 172 -14.80 -12.22 1.29
CA ILE A 172 -15.91 -11.75 2.12
C ILE A 172 -16.15 -10.24 1.97
N THR A 173 -15.11 -9.45 2.13
CA THR A 173 -15.20 -7.98 2.22
C THR A 173 -15.72 -7.35 0.93
N ALA A 174 -16.65 -6.40 1.08
CA ALA A 174 -17.15 -5.56 0.01
C ALA A 174 -17.06 -4.09 0.44
N VAL A 175 -16.42 -3.25 -0.39
CA VAL A 175 -16.17 -1.83 -0.10
C VAL A 175 -16.63 -0.99 -1.26
N GLU A 176 -17.38 0.09 -1.00
CA GLU A 176 -17.79 1.01 -2.05
C GLU A 176 -16.57 1.73 -2.64
N PRO A 177 -16.30 1.60 -3.97
CA PRO A 177 -15.23 2.33 -4.61
C PRO A 177 -15.52 3.83 -4.66
N THR A 178 -14.47 4.63 -4.66
CA THR A 178 -14.60 6.08 -4.91
C THR A 178 -14.98 6.35 -6.37
N LYS A 179 -15.60 7.50 -6.63
CA LYS A 179 -15.89 7.95 -7.99
C LYS A 179 -14.93 9.05 -8.41
N ASP A 180 -14.61 9.06 -9.70
CA ASP A 180 -13.93 10.20 -10.31
C ASP A 180 -14.91 11.34 -10.64
N GLU A 181 -14.38 12.45 -11.16
CA GLU A 181 -15.15 13.63 -11.56
C GLU A 181 -16.18 13.38 -12.69
N HIS A 182 -16.01 12.26 -13.44
CA HIS A 182 -16.92 11.84 -14.50
C HIS A 182 -17.95 10.80 -14.04
N GLY A 183 -17.93 10.45 -12.75
CA GLY A 183 -18.86 9.51 -12.12
C GLY A 183 -18.53 8.04 -12.29
N TYR A 184 -17.33 7.69 -12.78
CA TYR A 184 -16.86 6.31 -12.84
C TYR A 184 -16.39 5.86 -11.46
N TYR A 185 -16.88 4.74 -11.01
CA TYR A 185 -16.31 4.04 -9.87
C TYR A 185 -14.89 3.54 -10.19
N GLN A 186 -13.93 3.83 -9.34
CA GLN A 186 -12.53 3.48 -9.48
C GLN A 186 -12.22 2.22 -8.66
N ILE A 187 -12.10 1.08 -9.33
CA ILE A 187 -11.88 -0.23 -8.69
C ILE A 187 -10.39 -0.52 -8.62
N SER A 188 -9.86 -0.68 -7.42
CA SER A 188 -8.44 -0.95 -7.15
C SER A 188 -8.19 -2.23 -6.36
N THR A 189 -9.25 -2.85 -5.83
CA THR A 189 -9.17 -4.05 -4.99
C THR A 189 -10.30 -5.03 -5.31
N GLY A 190 -10.11 -6.30 -4.94
CA GLY A 190 -11.17 -7.30 -5.06
C GLY A 190 -12.37 -7.00 -4.17
N ALA A 191 -12.17 -6.34 -3.02
CA ALA A 191 -13.25 -5.89 -2.15
C ALA A 191 -14.12 -4.80 -2.80
N GLU A 192 -13.50 -3.89 -3.56
CA GLU A 192 -14.23 -2.87 -4.34
C GLU A 192 -14.98 -3.48 -5.53
N LEU A 193 -14.41 -4.51 -6.18
CA LEU A 193 -15.14 -5.26 -7.21
C LEU A 193 -16.34 -6.01 -6.59
N ALA A 194 -16.18 -6.59 -5.42
CA ALA A 194 -17.23 -7.32 -4.70
C ALA A 194 -18.41 -6.42 -4.28
N TYR A 195 -18.22 -5.11 -4.15
CA TYR A 195 -19.31 -4.15 -3.88
C TYR A 195 -20.46 -4.27 -4.89
N PHE A 196 -20.14 -4.49 -6.17
CA PHE A 196 -21.16 -4.60 -7.23
C PHE A 196 -21.93 -5.91 -7.19
N ARG A 197 -21.44 -6.93 -6.50
CA ARG A 197 -22.17 -8.18 -6.25
C ARG A 197 -23.42 -7.95 -5.41
N ASP A 198 -23.32 -7.09 -4.42
CA ASP A 198 -24.34 -6.89 -3.38
C ASP A 198 -25.17 -5.62 -3.60
N THR A 199 -24.78 -4.78 -4.53
CA THR A 199 -25.46 -3.52 -4.83
C THR A 199 -26.63 -3.70 -5.81
N LYS A 200 -27.71 -2.92 -5.60
CA LYS A 200 -28.86 -2.83 -6.53
C LYS A 200 -28.77 -1.62 -7.45
N ILE A 201 -27.62 -0.99 -7.56
CA ILE A 201 -27.43 0.19 -8.41
C ILE A 201 -27.55 -0.23 -9.88
N SER A 202 -28.32 0.52 -10.67
CA SER A 202 -28.43 0.34 -12.12
C SER A 202 -27.63 1.43 -12.85
N ASN A 203 -27.25 1.18 -14.09
CA ASN A 203 -26.57 2.15 -14.98
C ASN A 203 -25.28 2.75 -14.40
N TRP A 204 -24.59 2.03 -13.51
CA TRP A 204 -23.30 2.46 -13.01
C TRP A 204 -22.22 2.33 -14.09
N LYS A 205 -21.17 3.11 -13.95
CA LYS A 205 -19.95 3.03 -14.77
C LYS A 205 -18.76 2.77 -13.85
N ALA A 206 -17.88 1.89 -14.28
CA ALA A 206 -16.69 1.58 -13.51
C ALA A 206 -15.46 1.39 -14.39
N LYS A 207 -14.29 1.61 -13.80
CA LYS A 207 -13.00 1.34 -14.42
C LYS A 207 -12.04 0.70 -13.42
N LEU A 208 -11.19 -0.19 -13.92
CA LEU A 208 -10.09 -0.73 -13.13
C LEU A 208 -8.94 0.29 -13.07
N MET A 209 -8.33 0.41 -11.90
CA MET A 209 -7.18 1.30 -11.65
C MET A 209 -5.86 0.53 -11.59
N CYS A 210 -5.93 -0.79 -11.48
CA CYS A 210 -4.80 -1.72 -11.42
C CYS A 210 -5.31 -3.14 -11.65
N ASP A 211 -4.40 -4.11 -11.70
CA ASP A 211 -4.73 -5.53 -11.71
C ASP A 211 -5.35 -5.96 -10.39
N ILE A 212 -6.41 -6.78 -10.46
CA ILE A 212 -7.17 -7.26 -9.30
C ILE A 212 -6.90 -8.76 -9.09
N ASP A 213 -6.56 -9.14 -7.86
CA ASP A 213 -6.44 -10.54 -7.47
C ASP A 213 -7.63 -10.97 -6.59
N MET A 214 -8.44 -11.89 -7.10
CA MET A 214 -9.63 -12.42 -6.41
C MET A 214 -9.31 -13.57 -5.46
N GLY A 215 -8.05 -13.99 -5.36
CA GLY A 215 -7.61 -15.01 -4.40
C GLY A 215 -8.15 -16.43 -4.65
N GLY A 216 -8.89 -16.66 -5.72
CA GLY A 216 -9.57 -17.94 -5.95
C GLY A 216 -10.77 -18.22 -5.03
N HIS A 217 -11.15 -17.24 -4.20
CA HIS A 217 -12.31 -17.35 -3.34
C HIS A 217 -13.62 -17.37 -4.14
N GLU A 218 -14.64 -18.06 -3.63
CA GLU A 218 -15.95 -18.09 -4.29
C GLU A 218 -16.55 -16.70 -4.41
N PHE A 219 -16.90 -16.35 -5.64
CA PHE A 219 -17.45 -15.06 -6.00
C PHE A 219 -18.80 -15.23 -6.68
N THR A 220 -19.87 -14.79 -6.02
CA THR A 220 -21.19 -14.75 -6.65
C THR A 220 -21.16 -13.68 -7.75
N SER A 221 -21.58 -14.07 -8.97
CA SER A 221 -21.59 -13.19 -10.15
C SER A 221 -22.25 -11.84 -9.87
N ILE A 222 -21.68 -10.77 -10.37
CA ILE A 222 -22.27 -9.42 -10.33
C ILE A 222 -23.60 -9.47 -11.10
N PRO A 223 -24.73 -9.04 -10.51
CA PRO A 223 -26.05 -9.23 -11.12
C PRO A 223 -26.20 -8.61 -12.51
N ASN A 224 -25.57 -7.45 -12.74
CA ASN A 224 -25.57 -6.71 -14.01
C ASN A 224 -24.30 -5.87 -14.16
N ALA A 225 -23.76 -5.76 -15.36
CA ALA A 225 -22.54 -5.00 -15.63
C ALA A 225 -22.69 -3.47 -15.61
N GLY A 226 -23.88 -2.94 -15.31
CA GLY A 226 -24.12 -1.50 -15.39
C GLY A 226 -24.22 -0.99 -16.84
N ALA A 227 -23.83 0.26 -17.06
CA ALA A 227 -23.80 0.87 -18.39
C ALA A 227 -22.44 0.74 -19.08
N GLU A 228 -21.36 0.75 -18.32
CA GLU A 228 -20.00 0.66 -18.86
C GLU A 228 -19.04 0.06 -17.83
N PHE A 229 -18.21 -0.87 -18.27
CA PHE A 229 -17.11 -1.43 -17.49
C PHE A 229 -15.83 -1.38 -18.32
N ASP A 230 -14.89 -0.51 -17.95
CA ASP A 230 -13.61 -0.38 -18.63
C ASP A 230 -12.49 -1.01 -17.78
N GLY A 231 -11.87 -2.06 -18.31
CA GLY A 231 -10.69 -2.67 -17.68
C GLY A 231 -9.45 -1.79 -17.73
N CYS A 232 -9.44 -0.74 -18.56
CA CYS A 232 -8.28 0.14 -18.76
C CYS A 232 -6.97 -0.59 -19.12
N GLY A 233 -7.07 -1.80 -19.67
CA GLY A 233 -5.93 -2.67 -19.97
C GLY A 233 -5.43 -3.49 -18.78
N HIS A 234 -6.11 -3.43 -17.64
CA HIS A 234 -5.80 -4.21 -16.44
C HIS A 234 -6.49 -5.58 -16.47
N MET A 235 -6.04 -6.46 -15.54
CA MET A 235 -6.56 -7.81 -15.45
C MET A 235 -7.25 -8.10 -14.13
N ILE A 236 -8.18 -9.07 -14.17
CA ILE A 236 -8.74 -9.77 -13.02
C ILE A 236 -8.23 -11.20 -13.06
N ARG A 237 -7.55 -11.64 -12.02
CA ARG A 237 -7.06 -13.02 -11.89
C ARG A 237 -7.65 -13.72 -10.68
N GLY A 238 -7.64 -15.06 -10.71
CA GLY A 238 -8.14 -15.87 -9.61
C GLY A 238 -9.64 -15.71 -9.38
N LEU A 239 -10.41 -15.32 -10.40
CA LEU A 239 -11.87 -15.27 -10.33
C LEU A 239 -12.43 -16.70 -10.23
N ASN A 240 -13.16 -17.00 -9.15
CA ASN A 240 -13.90 -18.24 -8.97
C ASN A 240 -15.40 -17.94 -8.90
N ALA A 241 -16.00 -17.70 -10.07
CA ALA A 241 -17.40 -17.30 -10.15
C ALA A 241 -18.33 -18.50 -9.95
N VAL A 242 -19.24 -18.37 -8.98
CA VAL A 242 -20.22 -19.42 -8.64
C VAL A 242 -21.65 -18.92 -8.76
N GLY A 243 -22.55 -19.78 -9.21
CA GLY A 243 -23.97 -19.45 -9.31
C GLY A 243 -24.83 -20.62 -9.74
N GLU A 244 -26.14 -20.40 -9.81
CA GLU A 244 -27.08 -21.47 -10.18
C GLU A 244 -27.24 -21.59 -11.69
N VAL A 245 -27.78 -20.56 -12.36
CA VAL A 245 -28.26 -20.65 -13.76
C VAL A 245 -27.45 -19.77 -14.71
N TYR A 246 -27.17 -18.52 -14.36
CA TYR A 246 -26.37 -17.62 -15.19
C TYR A 246 -25.10 -17.29 -14.44
N VAL A 247 -23.96 -17.68 -14.98
CA VAL A 247 -22.69 -17.58 -14.26
C VAL A 247 -21.59 -16.99 -15.13
N GLY A 248 -20.85 -16.07 -14.58
CA GLY A 248 -19.70 -15.38 -15.14
C GLY A 248 -19.23 -14.30 -14.16
N LEU A 249 -18.32 -13.43 -14.58
CA LEU A 249 -18.06 -12.21 -13.81
C LEU A 249 -19.37 -11.43 -13.63
N PHE A 250 -20.10 -11.25 -14.74
CA PHE A 250 -21.45 -10.68 -14.75
C PHE A 250 -22.48 -11.79 -14.97
N ARG A 251 -23.49 -11.81 -14.10
CA ARG A 251 -24.56 -12.81 -14.19
C ARG A 251 -25.38 -12.64 -15.47
N ALA A 252 -25.80 -11.41 -15.76
CA ALA A 252 -26.63 -11.12 -16.92
C ALA A 252 -26.52 -9.64 -17.37
N ILE A 253 -26.80 -9.40 -18.64
CA ILE A 253 -26.91 -8.06 -19.19
C ILE A 253 -28.35 -7.82 -19.61
N SER A 254 -29.02 -6.87 -18.98
CA SER A 254 -30.45 -6.56 -19.18
C SER A 254 -30.73 -5.21 -19.85
N SER A 255 -29.70 -4.39 -20.03
CA SER A 255 -29.77 -3.05 -20.62
C SER A 255 -28.61 -2.83 -21.60
N ASN A 256 -28.52 -1.66 -22.20
CA ASN A 256 -27.37 -1.32 -23.01
C ASN A 256 -26.11 -1.27 -22.14
N CYS A 257 -25.08 -2.01 -22.50
CA CYS A 257 -23.85 -2.11 -21.79
C CYS A 257 -22.64 -2.15 -22.71
N GLU A 258 -21.53 -1.56 -22.27
CA GLU A 258 -20.22 -1.66 -22.91
C GLU A 258 -19.21 -2.27 -21.91
N ILE A 259 -18.49 -3.29 -22.34
CA ILE A 259 -17.38 -3.89 -21.57
C ILE A 259 -16.16 -3.86 -22.48
N LYS A 260 -15.07 -3.24 -22.00
CA LYS A 260 -13.89 -3.05 -22.84
C LYS A 260 -12.57 -3.14 -22.10
N ASN A 261 -11.50 -3.38 -22.85
CA ASN A 261 -10.11 -3.33 -22.40
C ASN A 261 -9.86 -4.18 -21.13
N LEU A 262 -10.49 -5.33 -21.01
CA LEU A 262 -10.46 -6.18 -19.83
C LEU A 262 -9.80 -7.52 -20.12
N THR A 263 -8.87 -7.92 -19.26
CA THR A 263 -8.32 -9.28 -19.22
C THR A 263 -8.86 -10.02 -17.99
N ILE A 264 -9.32 -11.27 -18.17
CA ILE A 264 -9.65 -12.19 -17.06
C ILE A 264 -8.78 -13.43 -17.26
N GLU A 265 -7.91 -13.73 -16.28
CA GLU A 265 -6.99 -14.85 -16.36
C GLU A 265 -7.24 -15.90 -15.29
N ASN A 266 -7.09 -17.16 -15.72
CA ASN A 266 -7.18 -18.33 -14.83
C ASN A 266 -8.49 -18.37 -14.03
N ALA A 267 -9.60 -17.98 -14.68
CA ALA A 267 -10.91 -18.02 -14.06
C ALA A 267 -11.40 -19.45 -13.89
N VAL A 268 -12.16 -19.67 -12.82
CA VAL A 268 -12.97 -20.87 -12.64
C VAL A 268 -14.44 -20.45 -12.55
N VAL A 269 -15.29 -20.97 -13.43
CA VAL A 269 -16.70 -20.58 -13.46
C VAL A 269 -17.55 -21.82 -13.25
N LYS A 270 -18.34 -21.84 -12.18
CA LYS A 270 -19.09 -23.03 -11.72
C LYS A 270 -20.59 -22.79 -11.66
N ALA A 271 -21.32 -23.63 -12.37
CA ALA A 271 -22.77 -23.67 -12.28
C ALA A 271 -23.25 -24.83 -11.41
N SER A 272 -24.23 -24.60 -10.53
CA SER A 272 -24.76 -25.59 -9.61
C SER A 272 -26.16 -26.09 -9.99
N ARG A 273 -26.67 -25.80 -11.18
CA ARG A 273 -28.01 -26.19 -11.60
C ARG A 273 -28.07 -26.57 -13.07
N ASP A 274 -28.97 -27.54 -13.38
CA ASP A 274 -29.29 -27.93 -14.75
C ASP A 274 -29.84 -26.74 -15.56
N GLY A 275 -29.49 -26.70 -16.85
CA GLY A 275 -29.90 -25.64 -17.76
C GLY A 275 -29.12 -24.34 -17.58
N ALA A 276 -27.95 -24.40 -16.96
CA ALA A 276 -27.11 -23.24 -16.73
C ALA A 276 -26.54 -22.67 -18.05
N ARG A 277 -26.36 -21.36 -18.05
CA ARG A 277 -25.72 -20.58 -19.13
C ARG A 277 -24.48 -19.90 -18.58
N VAL A 278 -23.35 -20.27 -19.11
CA VAL A 278 -22.08 -19.99 -18.47
C VAL A 278 -21.09 -19.36 -19.44
N GLY A 279 -20.53 -18.23 -19.07
CA GLY A 279 -19.43 -17.58 -19.77
C GLY A 279 -18.48 -16.95 -18.77
N ILE A 280 -17.19 -16.89 -19.07
CA ILE A 280 -16.24 -16.31 -18.12
C ILE A 280 -16.57 -14.84 -17.85
N LEU A 281 -16.97 -14.08 -18.88
CA LEU A 281 -17.35 -12.68 -18.73
C LEU A 281 -18.83 -12.52 -18.38
N VAL A 282 -19.74 -13.12 -19.18
CA VAL A 282 -21.19 -12.93 -19.02
C VAL A 282 -21.92 -14.27 -19.13
N GLY A 283 -22.79 -14.57 -18.17
CA GLY A 283 -23.64 -15.76 -18.22
C GLY A 283 -24.75 -15.67 -19.28
N ASP A 284 -25.57 -14.61 -19.25
CA ASP A 284 -26.74 -14.44 -20.14
C ASP A 284 -26.93 -12.99 -20.62
N VAL A 285 -27.29 -12.81 -21.87
CA VAL A 285 -27.52 -11.50 -22.48
C VAL A 285 -28.95 -11.39 -23.01
N TYR A 286 -29.71 -10.44 -22.49
CA TYR A 286 -31.06 -10.07 -22.96
C TYR A 286 -31.25 -8.55 -23.08
N GLY A 287 -30.14 -7.84 -23.33
CA GLY A 287 -30.01 -6.42 -23.67
C GLY A 287 -28.97 -6.24 -24.79
N SER A 288 -28.73 -5.02 -25.21
CA SER A 288 -27.64 -4.73 -26.14
C SER A 288 -26.30 -4.71 -25.41
N LEU A 289 -25.28 -5.35 -25.99
CA LEU A 289 -23.96 -5.45 -25.41
C LEU A 289 -22.88 -5.20 -26.47
N THR A 290 -21.93 -4.36 -26.15
CA THR A 290 -20.66 -4.25 -26.87
C THR A 290 -19.54 -4.78 -25.98
N VAL A 291 -18.77 -5.74 -26.48
CA VAL A 291 -17.54 -6.22 -25.84
C VAL A 291 -16.39 -5.93 -26.80
N GLU A 292 -15.42 -5.17 -26.34
CA GLU A 292 -14.32 -4.72 -27.18
C GLU A 292 -12.97 -4.89 -26.47
N ASN A 293 -11.99 -5.44 -27.20
CA ASN A 293 -10.64 -5.56 -26.72
C ASN A 293 -10.53 -6.30 -25.35
N CYS A 294 -11.24 -7.44 -25.26
CA CYS A 294 -11.27 -8.26 -24.05
C CYS A 294 -10.63 -9.64 -24.28
N TYR A 295 -9.88 -10.10 -23.31
CA TYR A 295 -9.33 -11.45 -23.25
C TYR A 295 -9.82 -12.19 -22.02
N VAL A 296 -10.21 -13.44 -22.16
CA VAL A 296 -10.57 -14.30 -21.04
C VAL A 296 -9.90 -15.66 -21.13
N SER A 297 -9.44 -16.20 -20.00
CA SER A 297 -8.94 -17.58 -19.92
C SER A 297 -9.41 -18.27 -18.65
N GLY A 298 -9.58 -19.60 -18.72
CA GLY A 298 -9.96 -20.37 -17.54
C GLY A 298 -10.78 -21.62 -17.83
N THR A 299 -11.47 -22.11 -16.79
CA THR A 299 -12.27 -23.34 -16.84
C THR A 299 -13.73 -23.02 -16.54
N ILE A 300 -14.63 -23.58 -17.35
CA ILE A 300 -16.06 -23.60 -17.13
C ILE A 300 -16.45 -25.03 -16.73
N GLU A 301 -17.07 -25.19 -15.56
CA GLU A 301 -17.44 -26.52 -15.03
C GLU A 301 -18.75 -26.49 -14.25
N THR A 302 -19.27 -27.65 -13.91
CA THR A 302 -20.39 -27.78 -12.97
C THR A 302 -19.88 -27.99 -11.56
N ALA A 303 -20.59 -27.47 -10.56
CA ALA A 303 -20.14 -27.50 -9.17
C ALA A 303 -19.95 -28.92 -8.61
N ASP A 304 -20.75 -29.88 -9.09
CA ASP A 304 -20.75 -31.28 -8.61
C ASP A 304 -20.39 -32.31 -9.70
N GLY A 305 -20.09 -31.84 -10.93
CA GLY A 305 -19.79 -32.71 -12.06
C GLY A 305 -21.01 -33.47 -12.63
N THR A 306 -22.22 -33.27 -12.10
CA THR A 306 -23.43 -33.98 -12.49
C THR A 306 -24.46 -33.13 -13.23
N ASN A 307 -24.48 -31.81 -12.97
CA ASN A 307 -25.39 -30.87 -13.59
C ASN A 307 -25.07 -30.63 -15.05
N LYS A 308 -26.08 -30.26 -15.83
CA LYS A 308 -25.97 -30.03 -17.28
C LYS A 308 -25.93 -28.55 -17.59
N ILE A 309 -24.90 -28.12 -18.28
CA ILE A 309 -24.82 -26.79 -18.86
C ILE A 309 -25.64 -26.77 -20.15
N GLU A 310 -26.61 -25.84 -20.28
CA GLU A 310 -27.40 -25.62 -21.50
C GLU A 310 -26.54 -24.93 -22.57
N SER A 311 -25.79 -23.90 -22.19
CA SER A 311 -24.89 -23.23 -23.10
C SER A 311 -23.64 -22.71 -22.39
N ALA A 312 -22.47 -22.92 -22.98
CA ALA A 312 -21.19 -22.46 -22.48
C ALA A 312 -20.41 -21.75 -23.61
N GLY A 313 -19.95 -20.54 -23.33
CA GLY A 313 -19.05 -19.80 -24.22
C GLY A 313 -17.86 -19.27 -23.42
N GLY A 314 -16.69 -19.25 -24.04
CA GLY A 314 -15.52 -18.70 -23.36
C GLY A 314 -15.78 -17.29 -22.82
N LEU A 315 -16.40 -16.44 -23.62
CA LEU A 315 -16.73 -15.05 -23.25
C LEU A 315 -18.17 -14.95 -22.72
N ILE A 316 -19.16 -15.39 -23.51
CA ILE A 316 -20.60 -15.24 -23.23
C ILE A 316 -21.30 -16.60 -23.30
N GLY A 317 -22.05 -16.98 -22.26
CA GLY A 317 -22.80 -18.23 -22.23
C GLY A 317 -23.94 -18.25 -23.24
N ASN A 318 -24.79 -17.21 -23.22
CA ASN A 318 -26.00 -17.18 -24.03
C ASN A 318 -26.41 -15.76 -24.43
N VAL A 319 -26.92 -15.61 -25.66
CA VAL A 319 -27.53 -14.37 -26.19
C VAL A 319 -28.98 -14.67 -26.59
N ARG A 320 -29.95 -14.05 -25.90
CA ARG A 320 -31.37 -14.27 -26.17
C ARG A 320 -31.85 -13.52 -27.43
N GLY A 321 -32.61 -14.20 -28.25
CA GLY A 321 -33.10 -13.66 -29.54
C GLY A 321 -34.48 -13.02 -29.55
N LYS A 322 -35.07 -12.76 -28.37
CA LYS A 322 -36.50 -12.41 -28.27
C LYS A 322 -36.84 -10.92 -28.60
N TYR A 323 -35.84 -10.04 -28.65
CA TYR A 323 -36.02 -8.61 -28.87
C TYR A 323 -34.93 -8.11 -29.83
N ASN A 324 -35.11 -6.91 -30.42
CA ASN A 324 -34.13 -6.28 -31.33
C ASN A 324 -32.84 -5.80 -30.62
N TYR A 325 -32.28 -6.63 -29.79
CA TYR A 325 -30.98 -6.37 -29.15
C TYR A 325 -29.85 -6.81 -30.07
N SER A 326 -28.75 -6.07 -30.04
CA SER A 326 -27.53 -6.42 -30.77
C SER A 326 -26.39 -6.68 -29.80
N VAL A 327 -25.66 -7.75 -30.07
CA VAL A 327 -24.39 -8.06 -29.37
C VAL A 327 -23.26 -7.89 -30.36
N ASN A 328 -22.31 -7.00 -30.04
CA ASN A 328 -21.15 -6.74 -30.86
C ASN A 328 -19.90 -7.14 -30.09
N ILE A 329 -19.14 -8.09 -30.64
CA ILE A 329 -17.88 -8.56 -30.07
C ILE A 329 -16.77 -8.15 -31.04
N LYS A 330 -15.81 -7.34 -30.55
CA LYS A 330 -14.73 -6.81 -31.37
C LYS A 330 -13.38 -7.06 -30.72
N SER A 331 -12.41 -7.55 -31.47
CA SER A 331 -11.03 -7.75 -31.00
C SER A 331 -10.98 -8.51 -29.67
N CYS A 332 -11.79 -9.55 -29.51
CA CYS A 332 -11.91 -10.34 -28.29
C CYS A 332 -11.37 -11.76 -28.48
N TYR A 333 -10.79 -12.29 -27.41
CA TYR A 333 -10.21 -13.62 -27.40
C TYR A 333 -10.65 -14.42 -26.18
N ALA A 334 -10.83 -15.73 -26.33
CA ALA A 334 -11.14 -16.64 -25.23
C ALA A 334 -10.32 -17.92 -25.34
N ASP A 335 -9.67 -18.28 -24.24
CA ASP A 335 -8.98 -19.56 -24.05
C ASP A 335 -9.62 -20.29 -22.86
N ALA A 336 -10.73 -20.98 -23.13
CA ALA A 336 -11.55 -21.59 -22.10
C ALA A 336 -11.67 -23.11 -22.29
N GLU A 337 -11.35 -23.84 -21.22
CA GLU A 337 -11.65 -25.27 -21.11
C GLU A 337 -13.08 -25.46 -20.58
N ILE A 338 -13.94 -26.12 -21.34
CA ILE A 338 -15.32 -26.39 -20.91
C ILE A 338 -15.42 -27.85 -20.44
N LYS A 339 -15.61 -28.02 -19.11
CA LYS A 339 -15.82 -29.32 -18.44
C LYS A 339 -17.27 -29.44 -18.05
N GLY A 340 -18.09 -30.09 -18.85
CA GLY A 340 -19.50 -30.26 -18.55
C GLY A 340 -20.08 -31.52 -19.19
N THR A 341 -21.04 -32.14 -18.52
CA THR A 341 -21.77 -33.32 -19.02
C THR A 341 -23.00 -32.90 -19.82
N ALA A 342 -22.81 -32.22 -20.95
CA ALA A 342 -23.93 -31.85 -21.80
C ALA A 342 -24.20 -32.95 -22.86
N SER A 343 -25.28 -33.71 -22.71
CA SER A 343 -25.79 -34.57 -23.76
C SER A 343 -26.58 -33.81 -24.84
N SER A 344 -26.86 -32.51 -24.63
CA SER A 344 -27.63 -31.67 -25.57
C SER A 344 -27.35 -30.17 -25.40
N GLY A 345 -26.18 -29.77 -24.80
CA GLY A 345 -25.80 -28.39 -24.62
C GLY A 345 -25.04 -27.81 -25.82
N PHE A 346 -24.98 -26.49 -25.84
CA PHE A 346 -24.23 -25.73 -26.84
C PHE A 346 -22.90 -25.27 -26.26
N ALA A 347 -21.82 -25.41 -27.04
CA ALA A 347 -20.52 -24.89 -26.65
C ALA A 347 -19.94 -24.08 -27.80
N GLY A 348 -19.37 -22.93 -27.49
CA GLY A 348 -18.71 -22.07 -28.50
C GLY A 348 -17.45 -21.41 -27.89
N GLY A 349 -16.46 -21.15 -28.74
CA GLY A 349 -15.22 -20.51 -28.33
C GLY A 349 -15.46 -19.16 -27.67
N LEU A 350 -16.25 -18.28 -28.28
CA LEU A 350 -16.62 -16.98 -27.72
C LEU A 350 -18.04 -16.99 -27.12
N VAL A 351 -19.06 -17.45 -27.90
CA VAL A 351 -20.46 -17.44 -27.51
C VAL A 351 -21.01 -18.85 -27.55
N GLY A 352 -21.63 -19.32 -26.46
CA GLY A 352 -22.18 -20.67 -26.39
C GLY A 352 -23.42 -20.85 -27.25
N TRP A 353 -24.38 -19.95 -27.15
CA TRP A 353 -25.58 -19.94 -27.99
C TRP A 353 -26.05 -18.52 -28.30
N THR A 354 -26.55 -18.31 -29.50
CA THR A 354 -27.13 -17.03 -29.91
C THR A 354 -28.45 -17.26 -30.67
N GLY A 355 -29.53 -16.64 -30.19
CA GLY A 355 -30.83 -16.54 -30.85
C GLY A 355 -31.10 -15.13 -31.39
N GLY A 356 -30.18 -14.17 -31.12
CA GLY A 356 -30.30 -12.77 -31.50
C GLY A 356 -29.25 -12.34 -32.54
N SER A 357 -29.25 -11.05 -32.85
CA SER A 357 -28.24 -10.45 -33.72
C SER A 357 -26.90 -10.40 -32.98
N THR A 358 -25.93 -11.18 -33.40
CA THR A 358 -24.58 -11.21 -32.85
C THR A 358 -23.58 -11.00 -33.98
N THR A 359 -22.75 -9.97 -33.83
CA THR A 359 -21.66 -9.68 -34.78
C THR A 359 -20.32 -9.93 -34.04
N ILE A 360 -19.43 -10.67 -34.69
CA ILE A 360 -18.08 -10.93 -34.20
C ILE A 360 -17.10 -10.39 -35.24
N ASP A 361 -16.25 -9.46 -34.84
CA ASP A 361 -15.25 -8.81 -35.66
C ASP A 361 -13.89 -8.88 -34.94
N ASN A 362 -13.02 -9.79 -35.37
CA ASN A 362 -11.72 -10.07 -34.72
C ASN A 362 -10.57 -9.90 -35.71
#